data_8abaf7c0871f89ce419248c3cab10d76
#
_entry.id   8abaf7c0871f89ce419248c3cab10d76
#
_cell.length_a   1.000
_cell.length_b   1.000
_cell.length_c   1.000
_cell.angle_alpha   90.00
_cell.angle_beta   90.00
_cell.angle_gamma   90.00
#
_symmetry.space_group_name_H-M   'P 1'
#
loop_
_entity.id
_entity.type
_entity.pdbx_description
1 polymer ?
#
loop_
_entity_poly.entity_id
_entity_poly.type
_entity_poly.pdbx_seq_one_letter_code
_entity_poly.pdbx_strand_id
1 'polypeptide(L)'
;MRTYDDIEYNYHEYPNNEVYITLGINIGVATRYFLIDSKEVYINNLAFANVFSNYMKLLLGERVIIDVGRTVTTIIYTADKSNWVNDFICFLNIIYINDIDVDLLKNALEGSKAKFERVYKDGEFRALYKSYEYADTNKGYKLHDLIENLQELNVEEFVNGYKKLIVSDNCSLFVNGNLSGISQKEREKIDNILKNITCTVALGGKLNNPLLKDNAHLFELSRQDVNMDILSFGFEKTVSMMDKMIYLLFETDKIPGYSKEIHLDEFDSSLIVKTEEVLKLQNYFKRPETSSQFDITKASLAGKYNQWIEENPIRFNMMVVEMRLNNIAYTELLDTMVKLQYEDYANIASKIRPIVTEAQIVMRR
;
A
#
# COMPACT_ATOMS: atom_id res chain seq x y z
N MET A 1 -12.69 -12.36 11.09
CA MET A 1 -13.81 -11.65 10.45
C MET A 1 -13.73 -10.21 10.90
N ARG A 2 -13.46 -9.27 10.00
CA ARG A 2 -13.50 -7.84 10.34
C ARG A 2 -14.96 -7.43 10.42
N THR A 3 -15.35 -6.80 11.50
CA THR A 3 -16.71 -6.34 11.74
C THR A 3 -16.83 -4.86 11.36
N TYR A 4 -18.05 -4.34 11.28
CA TYR A 4 -18.25 -2.90 11.06
C TYR A 4 -17.68 -2.02 12.21
N ASP A 5 -17.31 -2.61 13.34
CA ASP A 5 -16.62 -1.94 14.44
C ASP A 5 -15.13 -1.67 14.12
N ASP A 6 -14.61 -2.18 12.99
CA ASP A 6 -13.20 -2.03 12.59
C ASP A 6 -12.90 -0.71 11.87
N ILE A 7 -13.87 0.20 11.75
CA ILE A 7 -13.57 1.55 11.25
C ILE A 7 -12.82 2.30 12.34
N GLU A 8 -11.70 2.85 11.93
CA GLU A 8 -10.93 3.74 12.77
C GLU A 8 -11.23 5.19 12.41
N TYR A 9 -11.47 6.00 13.44
CA TYR A 9 -11.72 7.42 13.29
C TYR A 9 -10.60 8.21 13.95
N ASN A 10 -10.06 9.19 13.23
CA ASN A 10 -9.15 10.18 13.79
C ASN A 10 -9.80 11.57 13.75
N TYR A 11 -10.04 12.13 14.92
CA TYR A 11 -10.63 13.46 15.07
C TYR A 11 -9.52 14.51 15.01
N HIS A 12 -9.35 15.12 13.84
CA HIS A 12 -8.41 16.21 13.64
C HIS A 12 -9.10 17.38 12.97
N GLU A 13 -8.82 18.62 13.41
CA GLU A 13 -9.35 19.81 12.78
C GLU A 13 -8.39 20.30 11.71
N TYR A 14 -8.77 20.12 10.44
CA TYR A 14 -8.04 20.68 9.31
C TYR A 14 -8.54 22.09 8.99
N PRO A 15 -7.66 22.99 8.49
CA PRO A 15 -8.04 24.38 8.20
C PRO A 15 -9.17 24.53 7.18
N ASN A 16 -9.30 23.59 6.26
CA ASN A 16 -10.26 23.60 5.15
C ASN A 16 -11.54 22.79 5.40
N ASN A 17 -11.78 22.35 6.64
CA ASN A 17 -12.96 21.54 6.99
C ASN A 17 -13.14 20.26 6.18
N GLU A 18 -12.07 19.67 5.71
CA GLU A 18 -12.11 18.42 4.98
C GLU A 18 -12.23 17.21 5.89
N VAL A 19 -12.88 16.17 5.36
CA VAL A 19 -12.91 14.83 5.94
C VAL A 19 -12.39 13.86 4.88
N TYR A 20 -11.41 13.08 5.24
CA TYR A 20 -10.78 12.08 4.36
C TYR A 20 -11.33 10.70 4.69
N ILE A 21 -12.04 10.12 3.74
CA ILE A 21 -12.55 8.75 3.82
C ILE A 21 -11.59 7.88 3.03
N THR A 22 -10.88 7.00 3.72
CA THR A 22 -9.80 6.20 3.12
C THR A 22 -10.13 4.73 3.17
N LEU A 23 -10.10 4.09 2.03
CA LEU A 23 -10.23 2.65 1.88
C LEU A 23 -8.91 2.08 1.37
N GLY A 24 -8.28 1.25 2.19
CA GLY A 24 -7.17 0.40 1.77
C GLY A 24 -7.69 -0.96 1.35
N ILE A 25 -7.22 -1.47 0.23
CA ILE A 25 -7.58 -2.79 -0.30
C ILE A 25 -6.30 -3.59 -0.45
N ASN A 26 -6.30 -4.80 0.08
CA ASN A 26 -5.15 -5.68 0.05
C ASN A 26 -4.89 -6.30 -1.35
N ILE A 27 -4.84 -5.43 -2.37
CA ILE A 27 -4.56 -5.74 -3.77
C ILE A 27 -3.66 -4.66 -4.32
N GLY A 28 -2.52 -5.06 -4.85
CA GLY A 28 -1.60 -4.18 -5.58
C GLY A 28 -1.13 -4.82 -6.87
N VAL A 29 -0.21 -4.17 -7.58
CA VAL A 29 0.31 -4.66 -8.87
C VAL A 29 1.07 -5.98 -8.76
N ALA A 30 1.61 -6.31 -7.59
CA ALA A 30 2.34 -7.55 -7.36
C ALA A 30 1.51 -8.63 -6.64
N THR A 31 0.22 -8.40 -6.40
CA THR A 31 -0.64 -9.34 -5.69
C THR A 31 -1.29 -10.32 -6.66
N ARG A 32 -0.75 -11.52 -6.77
CA ARG A 32 -1.20 -12.53 -7.72
C ARG A 32 -2.05 -13.63 -7.10
N TYR A 33 -1.71 -14.07 -5.89
CA TYR A 33 -2.35 -15.23 -5.27
C TYR A 33 -3.11 -14.83 -4.03
N PHE A 34 -4.35 -15.32 -3.91
CA PHE A 34 -5.19 -15.20 -2.73
C PHE A 34 -5.65 -16.56 -2.27
N LEU A 35 -5.77 -16.72 -0.97
CA LEU A 35 -6.37 -17.89 -0.36
C LEU A 35 -7.80 -17.53 0.06
N ILE A 36 -8.78 -18.12 -0.61
CA ILE A 36 -10.20 -17.93 -0.31
C ILE A 36 -10.64 -19.02 0.68
N ASP A 37 -11.26 -18.63 1.78
CA ASP A 37 -11.74 -19.54 2.83
C ASP A 37 -10.68 -20.54 3.32
N SER A 38 -9.40 -20.16 3.26
CA SER A 38 -8.27 -21.02 3.62
C SER A 38 -8.18 -22.34 2.85
N LYS A 39 -8.84 -22.45 1.70
CA LYS A 39 -8.95 -23.67 0.92
C LYS A 39 -8.71 -23.51 -0.58
N GLU A 40 -9.23 -22.45 -1.16
CA GLU A 40 -9.16 -22.22 -2.60
C GLU A 40 -8.12 -21.16 -2.93
N VAL A 41 -7.21 -21.47 -3.85
CA VAL A 41 -6.26 -20.50 -4.40
C VAL A 41 -6.92 -19.77 -5.57
N TYR A 42 -7.12 -18.48 -5.42
CA TYR A 42 -7.54 -17.60 -6.50
C TYR A 42 -6.31 -16.94 -7.13
N ILE A 43 -6.17 -17.07 -8.44
CA ILE A 43 -5.12 -16.42 -9.21
C ILE A 43 -5.68 -15.12 -9.76
N ASN A 44 -5.17 -13.99 -9.24
CA ASN A 44 -5.58 -12.68 -9.68
C ASN A 44 -4.83 -12.26 -10.95
N ASN A 45 -5.56 -11.59 -11.84
CA ASN A 45 -4.94 -10.87 -12.94
C ASN A 45 -4.16 -9.66 -12.39
N LEU A 46 -2.86 -9.59 -12.66
CA LEU A 46 -1.97 -8.54 -12.12
C LEU A 46 -2.37 -7.13 -12.55
N ALA A 47 -3.08 -6.99 -13.67
CA ALA A 47 -3.57 -5.69 -14.12
C ALA A 47 -4.86 -5.24 -13.40
N PHE A 48 -5.48 -6.11 -12.59
CA PHE A 48 -6.75 -5.81 -11.91
C PHE A 48 -6.69 -4.51 -11.13
N ALA A 49 -5.67 -4.32 -10.30
CA ALA A 49 -5.53 -3.12 -9.45
C ALA A 49 -5.47 -1.82 -10.28
N ASN A 50 -4.76 -1.84 -11.41
CA ASN A 50 -4.66 -0.69 -12.30
C ASN A 50 -5.99 -0.36 -12.99
N VAL A 51 -6.71 -1.38 -13.49
CA VAL A 51 -8.04 -1.20 -14.11
C VAL A 51 -9.06 -0.78 -13.07
N PHE A 52 -9.03 -1.37 -11.88
CA PHE A 52 -9.87 -0.99 -10.75
C PHE A 52 -9.68 0.48 -10.37
N SER A 53 -8.42 0.93 -10.26
CA SER A 53 -8.11 2.34 -9.99
C SER A 53 -8.71 3.27 -11.05
N ASN A 54 -8.60 2.91 -12.33
CA ASN A 54 -9.15 3.72 -13.41
C ASN A 54 -10.68 3.73 -13.40
N TYR A 55 -11.29 2.57 -13.14
CA TYR A 55 -12.75 2.44 -13.00
C TYR A 55 -13.28 3.28 -11.83
N MET A 56 -12.63 3.21 -10.66
CA MET A 56 -13.03 4.03 -9.51
C MET A 56 -12.87 5.54 -9.76
N LYS A 57 -11.85 5.96 -10.51
CA LYS A 57 -11.71 7.37 -10.92
C LYS A 57 -12.85 7.84 -11.80
N LEU A 58 -13.33 7.00 -12.71
CA LEU A 58 -14.47 7.32 -13.55
C LEU A 58 -15.78 7.41 -12.75
N LEU A 59 -15.96 6.55 -11.73
CA LEU A 59 -17.13 6.55 -10.86
C LEU A 59 -17.15 7.69 -9.85
N LEU A 60 -16.02 7.97 -9.20
CA LEU A 60 -15.93 8.90 -8.06
C LEU A 60 -15.52 10.32 -8.47
N GLY A 61 -15.03 10.49 -9.69
CA GLY A 61 -14.66 11.80 -10.24
C GLY A 61 -13.38 12.38 -9.63
N GLU A 62 -13.29 13.71 -9.58
CA GLU A 62 -12.08 14.43 -9.18
C GLU A 62 -11.81 14.47 -7.67
N ARG A 63 -12.82 14.11 -6.84
CA ARG A 63 -12.69 14.11 -5.38
C ARG A 63 -11.92 12.91 -4.82
N VAL A 64 -11.40 12.06 -5.70
CA VAL A 64 -10.72 10.83 -5.30
C VAL A 64 -9.25 10.85 -5.70
N ILE A 65 -8.40 10.48 -4.74
CA ILE A 65 -7.01 10.13 -4.98
C ILE A 65 -6.92 8.62 -4.87
N ILE A 66 -6.34 7.96 -5.87
CA ILE A 66 -6.13 6.51 -5.84
C ILE A 66 -4.65 6.25 -6.10
N ASP A 67 -4.06 5.56 -5.17
CA ASP A 67 -2.69 5.05 -5.26
C ASP A 67 -2.71 3.53 -5.39
N VAL A 68 -2.02 3.02 -6.40
CA VAL A 68 -1.86 1.59 -6.64
C VAL A 68 -0.43 1.23 -6.33
N GLY A 69 -0.22 0.78 -5.11
CA GLY A 69 1.07 0.33 -4.64
C GLY A 69 1.39 -1.11 -5.06
N ARG A 70 2.49 -1.61 -4.54
CA ARG A 70 2.93 -2.97 -4.82
C ARG A 70 1.92 -4.03 -4.33
N THR A 71 1.45 -3.91 -3.10
CA THR A 71 0.57 -4.91 -2.44
C THR A 71 -0.76 -4.35 -1.98
N VAL A 72 -0.91 -3.03 -1.93
CA VAL A 72 -2.12 -2.34 -1.46
C VAL A 72 -2.56 -1.30 -2.48
N THR A 73 -3.84 -1.21 -2.72
CA THR A 73 -4.48 -0.08 -3.41
C THR A 73 -5.21 0.76 -2.39
N THR A 74 -4.95 2.06 -2.39
CA THR A 74 -5.59 3.01 -1.48
C THR A 74 -6.47 3.97 -2.25
N ILE A 75 -7.71 4.13 -1.81
CA ILE A 75 -8.67 5.12 -2.32
C ILE A 75 -8.92 6.13 -1.22
N ILE A 76 -8.65 7.39 -1.47
CA ILE A 76 -8.92 8.50 -0.55
C ILE A 76 -9.95 9.42 -1.18
N TYR A 77 -11.12 9.46 -0.59
CA TYR A 77 -12.19 10.35 -0.99
C TYR A 77 -12.24 11.56 -0.05
N THR A 78 -12.18 12.76 -0.61
CA THR A 78 -12.27 14.01 0.14
C THR A 78 -13.69 14.50 0.18
N ALA A 79 -14.26 14.57 1.39
CA ALA A 79 -15.59 15.05 1.68
C ALA A 79 -15.56 16.39 2.43
N ASP A 80 -16.60 17.20 2.26
CA ASP A 80 -16.82 18.38 3.11
C ASP A 80 -17.41 17.97 4.46
N LYS A 81 -16.97 18.62 5.55
CA LYS A 81 -17.45 18.37 6.91
C LYS A 81 -18.98 18.39 7.03
N SER A 82 -19.62 19.27 6.32
CA SER A 82 -21.08 19.44 6.38
C SER A 82 -21.87 18.26 5.79
N ASN A 83 -21.27 17.47 4.92
CA ASN A 83 -21.94 16.39 4.18
C ASN A 83 -21.21 15.04 4.23
N TRP A 84 -20.11 14.94 4.97
CA TRP A 84 -19.22 13.79 4.92
C TRP A 84 -19.92 12.45 5.22
N VAL A 85 -20.95 12.43 6.07
CA VAL A 85 -21.69 11.19 6.39
C VAL A 85 -22.45 10.68 5.17
N ASN A 86 -23.10 11.58 4.42
CA ASN A 86 -23.79 11.19 3.19
C ASN A 86 -22.79 10.78 2.10
N ASP A 87 -21.68 11.51 1.98
CA ASP A 87 -20.60 11.19 1.05
C ASP A 87 -19.97 9.82 1.39
N PHE A 88 -19.79 9.52 2.68
CA PHE A 88 -19.32 8.23 3.16
C PHE A 88 -20.27 7.08 2.77
N ILE A 89 -21.57 7.27 2.99
CA ILE A 89 -22.59 6.27 2.61
C ILE A 89 -22.61 6.09 1.10
N CYS A 90 -22.52 7.17 0.34
CA CYS A 90 -22.47 7.13 -1.12
C CYS A 90 -21.23 6.38 -1.62
N PHE A 91 -20.08 6.69 -1.04
CA PHE A 91 -18.81 6.03 -1.34
C PHE A 91 -18.87 4.51 -1.09
N LEU A 92 -19.40 4.09 0.06
CA LEU A 92 -19.52 2.66 0.37
C LEU A 92 -20.54 1.94 -0.53
N ASN A 93 -21.65 2.61 -0.87
CA ASN A 93 -22.63 2.06 -1.81
C ASN A 93 -22.02 1.83 -3.20
N ILE A 94 -21.22 2.76 -3.69
CA ILE A 94 -20.53 2.63 -4.97
C ILE A 94 -19.59 1.42 -4.97
N ILE A 95 -18.87 1.20 -3.87
CA ILE A 95 -17.85 0.15 -3.80
C ILE A 95 -18.46 -1.23 -3.53
N TYR A 96 -19.46 -1.33 -2.65
CA TYR A 96 -19.89 -2.65 -2.14
C TYR A 96 -21.29 -3.07 -2.57
N ILE A 97 -22.16 -2.15 -2.94
CA ILE A 97 -23.60 -2.43 -3.11
C ILE A 97 -24.05 -2.25 -4.56
N ASN A 98 -23.54 -1.25 -5.25
CA ASN A 98 -23.98 -0.98 -6.61
C ASN A 98 -23.47 -2.04 -7.59
N ASP A 99 -24.28 -2.32 -8.60
CA ASP A 99 -23.85 -3.14 -9.73
C ASP A 99 -22.72 -2.43 -10.51
N ILE A 100 -21.84 -3.23 -11.10
CA ILE A 100 -20.76 -2.71 -11.93
C ILE A 100 -21.34 -2.12 -13.22
N ASP A 101 -21.05 -0.86 -13.47
CA ASP A 101 -21.36 -0.20 -14.74
C ASP A 101 -20.42 -0.76 -15.83
N VAL A 102 -20.97 -1.58 -16.71
CA VAL A 102 -20.21 -2.29 -17.74
C VAL A 102 -19.64 -1.34 -18.79
N ASP A 103 -20.31 -0.23 -19.09
CA ASP A 103 -19.82 0.71 -20.11
C ASP A 103 -18.70 1.59 -19.55
N LEU A 104 -18.79 2.03 -18.30
CA LEU A 104 -17.66 2.66 -17.60
C LEU A 104 -16.49 1.70 -17.44
N LEU A 105 -16.75 0.42 -17.16
CA LEU A 105 -15.70 -0.58 -17.06
C LEU A 105 -14.96 -0.81 -18.38
N LYS A 106 -15.67 -0.87 -19.52
CA LYS A 106 -15.02 -0.94 -20.84
C LYS A 106 -14.13 0.26 -21.10
N ASN A 107 -14.60 1.48 -20.75
CA ASN A 107 -13.79 2.68 -20.85
C ASN A 107 -12.56 2.63 -19.94
N ALA A 108 -12.69 2.07 -18.73
CA ALA A 108 -11.58 1.90 -17.81
C ALA A 108 -10.53 0.91 -18.34
N LEU A 109 -10.97 -0.21 -18.93
CA LEU A 109 -10.09 -1.21 -19.56
C LEU A 109 -9.29 -0.60 -20.72
N GLU A 110 -9.98 0.06 -21.67
CA GLU A 110 -9.34 0.71 -22.82
C GLU A 110 -8.39 1.83 -22.37
N GLY A 111 -8.85 2.69 -21.45
CA GLY A 111 -8.05 3.77 -20.89
C GLY A 111 -6.80 3.25 -20.14
N SER A 112 -6.91 2.12 -19.43
CA SER A 112 -5.78 1.50 -18.74
C SER A 112 -4.74 0.95 -19.72
N LYS A 113 -5.18 0.30 -20.80
CA LYS A 113 -4.28 -0.18 -21.88
C LYS A 113 -3.52 0.96 -22.52
N ALA A 114 -4.24 2.01 -22.95
CA ALA A 114 -3.63 3.18 -23.58
C ALA A 114 -2.68 3.94 -22.63
N LYS A 115 -3.06 4.08 -21.36
CA LYS A 115 -2.21 4.69 -20.33
C LYS A 115 -0.94 3.89 -20.13
N PHE A 116 -1.07 2.56 -19.98
CA PHE A 116 0.08 1.68 -19.72
C PHE A 116 1.06 1.67 -20.88
N GLU A 117 0.60 1.59 -22.12
CA GLU A 117 1.44 1.68 -23.32
C GLU A 117 2.27 2.98 -23.37
N ARG A 118 1.68 4.08 -22.91
CA ARG A 118 2.37 5.36 -22.82
C ARG A 118 3.41 5.40 -21.72
N VAL A 119 3.01 5.02 -20.47
CA VAL A 119 3.92 5.09 -19.31
C VAL A 119 4.99 4.02 -19.34
N TYR A 120 4.73 2.87 -20.00
CA TYR A 120 5.74 1.83 -20.19
C TYR A 120 6.93 2.28 -21.03
N LYS A 121 6.78 3.34 -21.85
CA LYS A 121 7.88 3.97 -22.58
C LYS A 121 8.77 4.81 -21.66
N ASP A 122 8.27 5.21 -20.51
CA ASP A 122 9.03 5.94 -19.50
C ASP A 122 10.00 5.00 -18.76
N GLY A 123 11.28 5.36 -18.74
CA GLY A 123 12.33 4.55 -18.13
C GLY A 123 12.20 4.49 -16.61
N GLU A 124 11.79 5.58 -15.96
CA GLU A 124 11.58 5.62 -14.51
C GLU A 124 10.44 4.71 -14.08
N PHE A 125 9.33 4.74 -14.82
CA PHE A 125 8.22 3.83 -14.58
C PHE A 125 8.63 2.35 -14.70
N ARG A 126 9.32 2.00 -15.80
CA ARG A 126 9.81 0.62 -15.98
C ARG A 126 10.73 0.19 -14.84
N ALA A 127 11.60 1.08 -14.40
CA ALA A 127 12.52 0.81 -13.31
C ALA A 127 11.80 0.58 -11.99
N LEU A 128 10.82 1.42 -11.65
CA LEU A 128 10.00 1.25 -10.44
C LEU A 128 9.27 -0.08 -10.44
N TYR A 129 8.57 -0.41 -11.53
CA TYR A 129 7.83 -1.67 -11.62
C TYR A 129 8.76 -2.90 -11.66
N LYS A 130 9.94 -2.75 -12.24
CA LYS A 130 10.96 -3.79 -12.20
C LYS A 130 11.57 -3.95 -10.80
N SER A 131 11.66 -2.87 -10.04
CA SER A 131 12.08 -2.95 -8.63
C SER A 131 11.10 -3.75 -7.77
N TYR A 132 9.80 -3.68 -8.07
CA TYR A 132 8.80 -4.54 -7.43
C TYR A 132 9.05 -6.03 -7.71
N GLU A 133 9.45 -6.38 -8.94
CA GLU A 133 9.81 -7.76 -9.29
C GLU A 133 11.03 -8.25 -8.50
N TYR A 134 12.05 -7.40 -8.35
CA TYR A 134 13.25 -7.76 -7.59
C TYR A 134 13.01 -7.83 -6.07
N ALA A 135 12.15 -6.97 -5.56
CA ALA A 135 11.75 -7.01 -4.15
C ALA A 135 10.79 -8.16 -3.84
N ASP A 136 10.19 -8.80 -4.84
CA ASP A 136 9.30 -9.94 -4.65
C ASP A 136 10.08 -11.23 -4.43
N THR A 137 10.29 -11.58 -3.16
CA THR A 137 11.01 -12.80 -2.76
C THR A 137 10.26 -14.08 -3.16
N ASN A 138 8.95 -13.99 -3.39
CA ASN A 138 8.09 -15.10 -3.73
C ASN A 138 7.94 -15.31 -5.25
N LYS A 139 8.52 -14.43 -6.06
CA LYS A 139 8.47 -14.49 -7.54
C LYS A 139 7.07 -14.60 -8.14
N GLY A 140 6.07 -14.11 -7.42
CA GLY A 140 4.68 -14.08 -7.87
C GLY A 140 4.41 -12.99 -8.89
N TYR A 141 5.27 -11.96 -8.94
CA TYR A 141 5.14 -10.80 -9.81
C TYR A 141 6.29 -10.72 -10.81
N LYS A 142 5.94 -10.49 -12.08
CA LYS A 142 6.86 -10.10 -13.15
C LYS A 142 6.25 -8.98 -13.96
N LEU A 143 7.05 -7.99 -14.31
CA LEU A 143 6.58 -6.86 -15.13
C LEU A 143 6.04 -7.34 -16.50
N HIS A 144 6.65 -8.37 -17.06
CA HIS A 144 6.17 -8.98 -18.32
C HIS A 144 4.76 -9.55 -18.17
N ASP A 145 4.51 -10.32 -17.10
CA ASP A 145 3.19 -10.90 -16.82
C ASP A 145 2.12 -9.83 -16.63
N LEU A 146 2.47 -8.69 -16.01
CA LEU A 146 1.55 -7.55 -15.88
C LEU A 146 1.12 -7.01 -17.25
N ILE A 147 2.04 -6.92 -18.22
CA ILE A 147 1.74 -6.45 -19.57
C ILE A 147 0.80 -7.42 -20.28
N GLU A 148 1.09 -8.72 -20.22
CA GLU A 148 0.26 -9.75 -20.80
C GLU A 148 -1.14 -9.78 -20.17
N ASN A 149 -1.21 -9.77 -18.85
CA ASN A 149 -2.46 -9.76 -18.09
C ASN A 149 -3.33 -8.54 -18.42
N LEU A 150 -2.72 -7.37 -18.68
CA LEU A 150 -3.46 -6.17 -19.07
C LEU A 150 -4.11 -6.33 -20.46
N GLN A 151 -3.45 -7.05 -21.39
CA GLN A 151 -4.03 -7.32 -22.71
C GLN A 151 -5.18 -8.34 -22.64
N GLU A 152 -5.08 -9.31 -21.75
CA GLU A 152 -6.03 -10.40 -21.58
C GLU A 152 -7.25 -10.01 -20.75
N LEU A 153 -7.09 -9.10 -19.76
CA LEU A 153 -8.17 -8.73 -18.86
C LEU A 153 -9.40 -8.20 -19.61
N ASN A 154 -10.51 -8.84 -19.36
CA ASN A 154 -11.82 -8.54 -19.96
C ASN A 154 -12.86 -8.22 -18.86
N VAL A 155 -14.07 -7.84 -19.30
CA VAL A 155 -15.19 -7.45 -18.40
C VAL A 155 -15.57 -8.58 -17.45
N GLU A 156 -15.70 -9.81 -17.95
CA GLU A 156 -16.13 -10.96 -17.13
C GLU A 156 -15.10 -11.30 -16.05
N GLU A 157 -13.84 -11.35 -16.42
CA GLU A 157 -12.74 -11.59 -15.50
C GLU A 157 -12.62 -10.51 -14.45
N PHE A 158 -12.76 -9.24 -14.85
CA PHE A 158 -12.76 -8.11 -13.90
C PHE A 158 -13.92 -8.22 -12.91
N VAL A 159 -15.14 -8.48 -13.38
CA VAL A 159 -16.33 -8.62 -12.51
C VAL A 159 -16.16 -9.77 -11.53
N ASN A 160 -15.60 -10.89 -11.98
CA ASN A 160 -15.31 -12.04 -11.11
C ASN A 160 -14.26 -11.66 -10.04
N GLY A 161 -13.17 -11.02 -10.44
CA GLY A 161 -12.15 -10.51 -9.53
C GLY A 161 -12.73 -9.50 -8.53
N TYR A 162 -13.55 -8.57 -8.99
CA TYR A 162 -14.19 -7.58 -8.13
C TYR A 162 -15.00 -8.23 -7.01
N LYS A 163 -15.87 -9.19 -7.34
CA LYS A 163 -16.69 -9.93 -6.36
C LYS A 163 -15.88 -10.73 -5.34
N LYS A 164 -14.72 -11.23 -5.75
CA LYS A 164 -13.85 -12.04 -4.87
C LYS A 164 -12.92 -11.19 -4.00
N LEU A 165 -12.47 -10.06 -4.49
CA LEU A 165 -11.38 -9.28 -3.89
C LEU A 165 -11.88 -8.04 -3.13
N ILE A 166 -12.97 -7.41 -3.60
CA ILE A 166 -13.54 -6.23 -2.95
C ILE A 166 -14.57 -6.68 -1.90
N VAL A 167 -14.07 -7.24 -0.83
CA VAL A 167 -14.86 -7.74 0.31
C VAL A 167 -14.32 -7.13 1.61
N SER A 168 -15.16 -7.03 2.63
CA SER A 168 -14.81 -6.34 3.88
C SER A 168 -13.54 -6.91 4.54
N ASP A 169 -13.34 -8.23 4.48
CA ASP A 169 -12.17 -8.88 5.09
C ASP A 169 -10.84 -8.57 4.37
N ASN A 170 -10.91 -8.12 3.11
CA ASN A 170 -9.75 -7.72 2.32
C ASN A 170 -9.53 -6.20 2.30
N CYS A 171 -10.33 -5.46 3.06
CA CYS A 171 -10.32 -4.00 3.08
C CYS A 171 -10.12 -3.45 4.48
N SER A 172 -9.58 -2.24 4.56
CA SER A 172 -9.49 -1.46 5.79
C SER A 172 -10.03 -0.06 5.54
N LEU A 173 -10.86 0.42 6.46
CA LEU A 173 -11.51 1.72 6.36
C LEU A 173 -11.00 2.64 7.48
N PHE A 174 -10.59 3.84 7.09
CA PHE A 174 -10.11 4.87 8.01
C PHE A 174 -10.72 6.21 7.65
N VAL A 175 -11.28 6.91 8.63
CA VAL A 175 -11.88 8.23 8.46
C VAL A 175 -11.13 9.23 9.32
N ASN A 176 -10.59 10.27 8.69
CA ASN A 176 -9.75 11.26 9.35
C ASN A 176 -10.22 12.66 8.99
N GLY A 177 -10.33 13.56 9.97
CA GLY A 177 -10.68 14.93 9.71
C GLY A 177 -11.52 15.59 10.80
N ASN A 178 -12.18 16.67 10.41
CA ASN A 178 -13.02 17.43 11.30
C ASN A 178 -14.38 16.76 11.53
N LEU A 179 -14.39 15.73 12.37
CA LEU A 179 -15.54 14.88 12.66
C LEU A 179 -16.40 15.36 13.83
N SER A 180 -16.16 16.57 14.33
CA SER A 180 -16.92 17.13 15.46
C SER A 180 -18.39 17.34 15.09
N GLY A 181 -19.29 17.01 16.01
CA GLY A 181 -20.73 17.32 15.85
C GLY A 181 -21.57 16.29 15.12
N ILE A 182 -21.08 15.05 14.93
CA ILE A 182 -21.90 13.96 14.41
C ILE A 182 -23.12 13.72 15.32
N SER A 183 -24.31 13.83 14.77
CA SER A 183 -25.55 13.53 15.46
C SER A 183 -25.73 12.02 15.68
N GLN A 184 -26.53 11.63 16.67
CA GLN A 184 -26.88 10.23 16.89
C GLN A 184 -27.53 9.59 15.66
N LYS A 185 -28.38 10.34 14.93
CA LYS A 185 -29.02 9.89 13.69
C LYS A 185 -28.03 9.60 12.57
N GLU A 186 -26.94 10.36 12.49
CA GLU A 186 -25.88 10.13 11.49
C GLU A 186 -25.05 8.90 11.86
N ARG A 187 -24.74 8.71 13.12
CA ARG A 187 -24.09 7.47 13.60
C ARG A 187 -24.90 6.24 13.26
N GLU A 188 -26.23 6.27 13.51
CA GLU A 188 -27.13 5.17 13.17
C GLU A 188 -27.17 4.90 11.65
N LYS A 189 -27.04 5.92 10.80
CA LYS A 189 -26.93 5.72 9.34
C LYS A 189 -25.64 5.01 8.95
N ILE A 190 -24.52 5.41 9.55
CA ILE A 190 -23.21 4.76 9.32
C ILE A 190 -23.31 3.31 9.76
N ASP A 191 -23.78 3.04 10.96
CA ASP A 191 -23.90 1.67 11.49
C ASP A 191 -24.79 0.80 10.60
N ASN A 192 -25.87 1.34 10.07
CA ASN A 192 -26.78 0.61 9.20
C ASN A 192 -26.12 0.25 7.85
N ILE A 193 -25.40 1.17 7.22
CA ILE A 193 -24.71 0.85 5.95
C ILE A 193 -23.60 -0.19 6.16
N LEU A 194 -22.85 -0.08 7.25
CA LEU A 194 -21.79 -1.03 7.56
C LEU A 194 -22.33 -2.44 7.87
N LYS A 195 -23.46 -2.53 8.55
CA LYS A 195 -24.16 -3.81 8.76
C LYS A 195 -24.67 -4.43 7.46
N ASN A 196 -25.03 -3.61 6.47
CA ASN A 196 -25.49 -4.10 5.17
C ASN A 196 -24.35 -4.54 4.25
N ILE A 197 -23.12 -4.12 4.51
CA ILE A 197 -21.95 -4.60 3.81
C ILE A 197 -21.59 -5.98 4.37
N THR A 198 -22.21 -7.01 3.81
CA THR A 198 -21.96 -8.39 4.24
C THR A 198 -20.69 -8.92 3.58
N CYS A 199 -19.84 -9.53 4.41
CA CYS A 199 -18.75 -10.33 3.93
C CYS A 199 -19.32 -11.60 3.28
N THR A 200 -19.25 -11.68 1.96
CA THR A 200 -19.77 -12.85 1.23
C THR A 200 -18.73 -13.96 1.09
N VAL A 201 -17.46 -13.59 1.20
CA VAL A 201 -16.34 -14.54 1.12
C VAL A 201 -15.26 -14.06 2.09
N ALA A 202 -14.91 -14.90 3.05
CA ALA A 202 -13.76 -14.65 3.92
C ALA A 202 -12.47 -14.99 3.15
N LEU A 203 -11.61 -14.01 2.95
CA LEU A 203 -10.29 -14.26 2.40
C LEU A 203 -9.35 -14.68 3.54
N GLY A 204 -8.84 -15.90 3.47
CA GLY A 204 -7.90 -16.44 4.46
C GLY A 204 -6.53 -15.76 4.45
N GLY A 205 -6.26 -14.89 3.50
CA GLY A 205 -5.01 -14.16 3.35
C GLY A 205 -4.40 -14.30 1.95
N LYS A 206 -3.35 -13.54 1.70
CA LYS A 206 -2.55 -13.69 0.47
C LYS A 206 -1.78 -15.00 0.52
N LEU A 207 -1.87 -15.79 -0.52
CA LEU A 207 -0.99 -16.93 -0.73
C LEU A 207 0.16 -16.49 -1.60
N ASN A 208 1.30 -16.25 -1.00
CA ASN A 208 2.55 -16.08 -1.73
C ASN A 208 3.22 -17.44 -1.87
N ASN A 209 3.50 -17.83 -3.10
CA ASN A 209 4.16 -19.10 -3.37
C ASN A 209 5.62 -19.02 -2.89
N PRO A 210 6.06 -19.82 -1.90
CA PRO A 210 7.43 -19.79 -1.40
C PRO A 210 8.35 -20.40 -2.46
N LEU A 211 8.71 -19.63 -3.47
CA LEU A 211 9.69 -20.03 -4.46
C LEU A 211 11.09 -19.61 -4.00
N LEU A 212 12.03 -20.44 -4.40
CA LEU A 212 13.46 -20.34 -4.08
C LEU A 212 13.99 -18.91 -4.32
N LYS A 213 14.78 -18.42 -3.37
CA LYS A 213 15.56 -17.20 -3.52
C LYS A 213 16.47 -17.30 -4.73
N ASP A 214 16.33 -16.35 -5.65
CA ASP A 214 17.42 -16.05 -6.56
C ASP A 214 18.29 -14.96 -5.97
N ASN A 215 19.58 -15.08 -6.17
CA ASN A 215 20.54 -14.05 -5.82
C ASN A 215 20.21 -12.74 -6.54
N ALA A 216 20.63 -11.63 -5.96
CA ALA A 216 20.46 -10.30 -6.49
C ALA A 216 20.68 -10.23 -8.01
N HIS A 217 19.73 -9.71 -8.71
CA HIS A 217 19.85 -9.50 -10.15
C HIS A 217 20.14 -8.03 -10.43
N LEU A 218 21.20 -7.81 -11.20
CA LEU A 218 21.49 -6.50 -11.75
C LEU A 218 20.62 -6.29 -12.98
N PHE A 219 19.82 -5.25 -13.00
CA PHE A 219 19.03 -4.87 -14.16
C PHE A 219 19.56 -3.54 -14.73
N GLU A 220 20.15 -3.59 -15.92
CA GLU A 220 20.56 -2.40 -16.65
C GLU A 220 19.42 -1.95 -17.56
N LEU A 221 18.83 -0.79 -17.27
CA LEU A 221 18.05 -0.06 -18.28
C LEU A 221 18.97 0.75 -19.18
N SER A 222 18.51 0.95 -20.41
CA SER A 222 19.23 1.80 -21.36
C SER A 222 19.56 3.16 -20.77
N ARG A 223 20.79 3.56 -20.85
CA ARG A 223 21.43 4.73 -20.21
C ARG A 223 20.81 6.09 -20.50
N GLN A 224 19.82 6.17 -21.39
CA GLN A 224 19.30 7.44 -21.91
C GLN A 224 18.08 7.97 -21.18
N ASP A 225 17.45 7.17 -20.31
CA ASP A 225 16.08 7.45 -19.90
C ASP A 225 15.91 7.94 -18.46
N VAL A 226 16.92 7.85 -17.59
CA VAL A 226 16.75 8.18 -16.17
C VAL A 226 18.02 8.70 -15.49
N ASN A 227 17.83 9.68 -14.60
CA ASN A 227 18.91 10.36 -13.87
C ASN A 227 19.17 9.85 -12.46
N MET A 228 18.55 8.74 -12.04
CA MET A 228 18.68 8.23 -10.67
C MET A 228 18.69 6.70 -10.64
N ASP A 229 19.30 6.18 -9.59
CA ASP A 229 19.30 4.75 -9.30
C ASP A 229 18.09 4.38 -8.44
N ILE A 230 17.50 3.21 -8.67
CA ILE A 230 16.46 2.63 -7.81
C ILE A 230 17.05 1.43 -7.10
N LEU A 231 16.94 1.41 -5.77
CA LEU A 231 17.41 0.34 -4.92
C LEU A 231 16.22 -0.32 -4.24
N SER A 232 16.10 -1.62 -4.36
CA SER A 232 15.05 -2.43 -3.72
C SER A 232 15.64 -3.37 -2.70
N PHE A 233 14.99 -3.47 -1.54
CA PHE A 233 15.31 -4.43 -0.49
C PHE A 233 14.06 -5.24 -0.16
N GLY A 234 14.15 -6.55 -0.23
CA GLY A 234 13.12 -7.47 0.24
C GLY A 234 13.48 -8.07 1.60
N PHE A 235 12.49 -8.31 2.45
CA PHE A 235 12.66 -8.87 3.79
C PHE A 235 11.73 -10.06 3.98
N GLU A 236 12.26 -11.22 4.38
CA GLU A 236 11.47 -12.42 4.61
C GLU A 236 10.64 -12.38 5.91
N LYS A 237 9.68 -13.31 5.97
CA LYS A 237 8.81 -13.55 7.13
C LYS A 237 9.55 -14.29 8.25
N THR A 238 10.42 -13.63 8.98
CA THR A 238 11.07 -14.23 10.16
C THR A 238 10.76 -13.49 11.46
N VAL A 239 10.09 -12.34 11.37
CA VAL A 239 9.80 -11.44 12.49
C VAL A 239 8.37 -10.93 12.42
N SER A 240 7.87 -10.40 13.54
CA SER A 240 6.52 -9.84 13.60
C SER A 240 6.36 -8.66 12.62
N MET A 241 5.12 -8.41 12.18
CA MET A 241 4.79 -7.27 11.32
C MET A 241 5.15 -5.93 11.99
N MET A 242 4.93 -5.82 13.30
CA MET A 242 5.30 -4.64 14.09
C MET A 242 6.81 -4.39 14.05
N ASP A 243 7.62 -5.43 14.26
CA ASP A 243 9.08 -5.33 14.21
C ASP A 243 9.56 -4.92 12.80
N LYS A 244 8.95 -5.48 11.74
CA LYS A 244 9.25 -5.09 10.36
C LYS A 244 8.92 -3.62 10.12
N MET A 245 7.75 -3.16 10.58
CA MET A 245 7.34 -1.77 10.41
C MET A 245 8.28 -0.80 11.14
N ILE A 246 8.62 -1.10 12.40
CA ILE A 246 9.58 -0.31 13.17
C ILE A 246 10.92 -0.25 12.44
N TYR A 247 11.44 -1.39 12.01
CA TYR A 247 12.72 -1.45 11.30
C TYR A 247 12.68 -0.61 10.00
N LEU A 248 11.65 -0.78 9.17
CA LEU A 248 11.50 -0.05 7.91
C LEU A 248 11.39 1.46 8.13
N LEU A 249 10.66 1.90 9.15
CA LEU A 249 10.56 3.33 9.48
C LEU A 249 11.91 3.91 9.89
N PHE A 250 12.65 3.21 10.76
CA PHE A 250 13.98 3.66 11.19
C PHE A 250 14.96 3.69 10.03
N GLU A 251 15.01 2.66 9.20
CA GLU A 251 15.91 2.62 8.05
C GLU A 251 15.53 3.69 7.02
N THR A 252 14.23 3.89 6.76
CA THR A 252 13.75 4.92 5.83
C THR A 252 14.13 6.33 6.28
N ASP A 253 14.13 6.60 7.58
CA ASP A 253 14.52 7.91 8.10
C ASP A 253 16.00 8.20 7.93
N LYS A 254 16.85 7.19 8.11
CA LYS A 254 18.30 7.31 8.01
C LYS A 254 18.81 7.42 6.58
N ILE A 255 18.16 6.72 5.63
CA ILE A 255 18.68 6.60 4.28
C ILE A 255 18.48 7.91 3.51
N PRO A 256 19.53 8.52 2.95
CA PRO A 256 19.40 9.62 2.04
C PRO A 256 18.79 9.14 0.71
N GLY A 257 17.78 9.84 0.21
CA GLY A 257 17.16 9.52 -1.09
C GLY A 257 16.04 10.49 -1.41
N TYR A 258 15.75 10.64 -2.70
CA TYR A 258 14.72 11.57 -3.17
C TYR A 258 13.31 11.08 -2.87
N SER A 259 13.06 9.80 -3.07
CA SER A 259 11.79 9.18 -2.68
C SER A 259 12.03 7.79 -2.10
N LYS A 260 11.17 7.41 -1.18
CA LYS A 260 11.24 6.14 -0.48
C LYS A 260 9.84 5.57 -0.37
N GLU A 261 9.69 4.30 -0.70
CA GLU A 261 8.44 3.57 -0.61
C GLU A 261 8.63 2.38 0.32
N ILE A 262 7.81 2.30 1.35
CA ILE A 262 7.72 1.14 2.23
C ILE A 262 6.54 0.32 1.77
N HIS A 263 6.75 -0.98 1.59
CA HIS A 263 5.70 -1.94 1.35
C HIS A 263 5.72 -2.97 2.47
N LEU A 264 4.62 -3.05 3.20
CA LEU A 264 4.46 -3.96 4.30
C LEU A 264 3.61 -5.14 3.86
N ASP A 265 4.12 -6.34 4.05
CA ASP A 265 3.42 -7.58 3.72
C ASP A 265 3.86 -8.68 4.68
N GLU A 266 2.96 -9.62 4.97
CA GLU A 266 3.26 -10.72 5.88
C GLU A 266 4.45 -11.57 5.40
N PHE A 267 4.52 -11.81 4.10
CA PHE A 267 5.51 -12.69 3.50
C PHE A 267 6.71 -11.93 2.92
N ASP A 268 6.48 -10.70 2.48
CA ASP A 268 7.45 -9.99 1.64
C ASP A 268 7.36 -8.47 1.81
N SER A 269 7.92 -7.97 2.89
CA SER A 269 8.07 -6.53 3.10
C SER A 269 9.26 -5.99 2.34
N SER A 270 9.18 -4.76 1.83
CA SER A 270 10.26 -4.16 1.07
C SER A 270 10.40 -2.66 1.28
N LEU A 271 11.61 -2.16 1.06
CA LEU A 271 11.94 -0.75 0.99
C LEU A 271 12.51 -0.44 -0.39
N ILE A 272 11.91 0.51 -1.09
CA ILE A 272 12.37 0.99 -2.40
C ILE A 272 12.86 2.41 -2.25
N VAL A 273 14.07 2.69 -2.70
CA VAL A 273 14.71 4.00 -2.59
C VAL A 273 15.18 4.48 -3.95
N LYS A 274 14.75 5.66 -4.36
CA LYS A 274 15.32 6.38 -5.51
C LYS A 274 16.46 7.27 -5.00
N THR A 275 17.66 7.13 -5.56
CA THR A 275 18.85 7.84 -5.09
C THR A 275 19.89 8.03 -6.19
N GLU A 276 20.70 9.07 -6.09
CA GLU A 276 21.91 9.26 -6.90
C GLU A 276 23.16 8.65 -6.28
N GLU A 277 23.05 8.06 -5.06
CA GLU A 277 24.18 7.64 -4.24
C GLU A 277 24.14 6.15 -3.85
N VAL A 278 23.86 5.27 -4.82
CA VAL A 278 23.72 3.81 -4.56
C VAL A 278 24.86 3.19 -3.79
N LEU A 279 26.10 3.55 -4.09
CA LEU A 279 27.27 3.00 -3.40
C LEU A 279 27.33 3.36 -1.91
N LYS A 280 26.84 4.56 -1.56
CA LYS A 280 26.72 4.95 -0.16
C LYS A 280 25.64 4.14 0.56
N LEU A 281 24.52 3.87 -0.13
CA LEU A 281 23.44 3.08 0.43
C LEU A 281 23.84 1.64 0.72
N GLN A 282 24.52 0.97 -0.18
CA GLN A 282 24.99 -0.40 0.04
C GLN A 282 25.85 -0.54 1.29
N ASN A 283 26.65 0.48 1.62
CA ASN A 283 27.46 0.51 2.82
C ASN A 283 26.64 0.87 4.08
N TYR A 284 25.48 1.48 3.94
CA TYR A 284 24.65 1.94 5.04
C TYR A 284 24.06 0.78 5.83
N PHE A 285 23.49 -0.20 5.13
CA PHE A 285 22.90 -1.40 5.73
C PHE A 285 23.91 -2.34 6.39
N LYS A 286 25.19 -2.18 6.08
CA LYS A 286 26.27 -2.98 6.66
C LYS A 286 26.77 -2.44 8.01
N ARG A 287 26.41 -1.22 8.38
CA ARG A 287 26.87 -0.58 9.62
C ARG A 287 25.82 -0.76 10.73
N PRO A 288 26.22 -1.31 11.89
CA PRO A 288 25.33 -1.31 13.04
C PRO A 288 25.06 0.13 13.47
N GLU A 289 23.81 0.40 13.83
CA GLU A 289 23.41 1.69 14.41
C GLU A 289 24.04 1.85 15.79
N THR A 290 24.40 3.07 16.14
CA THR A 290 24.83 3.42 17.50
C THR A 290 23.63 3.93 18.31
N SER A 291 23.70 3.84 19.64
CA SER A 291 22.67 4.35 20.54
C SER A 291 22.36 5.83 20.27
N SER A 292 23.38 6.64 20.03
CA SER A 292 23.18 8.08 19.71
C SER A 292 22.44 8.31 18.39
N GLN A 293 22.70 7.48 17.36
CA GLN A 293 21.96 7.56 16.09
C GLN A 293 20.52 7.11 16.27
N PHE A 294 20.29 6.07 17.05
CA PHE A 294 18.95 5.60 17.40
C PHE A 294 18.12 6.70 18.05
N ASP A 295 18.65 7.41 19.05
CA ASP A 295 17.94 8.48 19.74
C ASP A 295 17.58 9.64 18.80
N ILE A 296 18.49 10.00 17.88
CA ILE A 296 18.25 11.04 16.87
C ILE A 296 17.14 10.58 15.91
N THR A 297 17.20 9.35 15.40
CA THR A 297 16.21 8.80 14.48
C THR A 297 14.85 8.69 15.15
N LYS A 298 14.79 8.22 16.40
CA LYS A 298 13.56 8.11 17.17
C LYS A 298 12.88 9.48 17.35
N ALA A 299 13.65 10.50 17.70
CA ALA A 299 13.15 11.89 17.84
C ALA A 299 12.66 12.46 16.49
N SER A 300 13.40 12.21 15.41
CA SER A 300 13.02 12.60 14.04
C SER A 300 11.71 11.96 13.62
N LEU A 301 11.54 10.65 13.82
CA LEU A 301 10.31 9.93 13.48
C LEU A 301 9.10 10.44 14.26
N ALA A 302 9.24 10.71 15.56
CA ALA A 302 8.17 11.28 16.36
C ALA A 302 7.73 12.66 15.82
N GLY A 303 8.68 13.52 15.44
CA GLY A 303 8.39 14.80 14.83
C GLY A 303 7.70 14.68 13.47
N LYS A 304 8.20 13.78 12.59
CA LYS A 304 7.60 13.53 11.27
C LYS A 304 6.20 12.95 11.35
N TYR A 305 5.94 12.09 12.32
CA TYR A 305 4.63 11.50 12.50
C TYR A 305 3.57 12.56 12.80
N ASN A 306 3.87 13.46 13.75
CA ASN A 306 3.00 14.60 14.06
C ASN A 306 2.81 15.51 12.83
N GLN A 307 3.88 15.78 12.10
CA GLN A 307 3.83 16.56 10.87
C GLN A 307 2.95 15.90 9.78
N TRP A 308 3.00 14.57 9.63
CA TRP A 308 2.14 13.89 8.66
C TRP A 308 0.66 14.00 9.02
N ILE A 309 0.30 13.91 10.30
CA ILE A 309 -1.07 14.11 10.74
C ILE A 309 -1.56 15.51 10.40
N GLU A 310 -0.72 16.54 10.65
CA GLU A 310 -1.11 17.94 10.52
C GLU A 310 -1.00 18.47 9.08
N GLU A 311 0.07 18.14 8.37
CA GLU A 311 0.42 18.76 7.10
C GLU A 311 0.15 17.86 5.88
N ASN A 312 0.12 16.53 6.07
CA ASN A 312 -0.06 15.59 4.97
C ASN A 312 -1.03 14.44 5.33
N PRO A 313 -2.31 14.77 5.54
CA PRO A 313 -3.32 13.78 5.94
C PRO A 313 -3.48 12.64 4.93
N ILE A 314 -3.26 12.89 3.65
CA ILE A 314 -3.31 11.87 2.59
C ILE A 314 -2.27 10.79 2.85
N ARG A 315 -1.01 11.18 3.03
CA ARG A 315 0.08 10.23 3.31
C ARG A 315 -0.13 9.49 4.63
N PHE A 316 -0.57 10.19 5.65
CA PHE A 316 -0.91 9.60 6.93
C PHE A 316 -1.98 8.52 6.79
N ASN A 317 -3.06 8.83 6.08
CA ASN A 317 -4.16 7.90 5.87
C ASN A 317 -3.74 6.66 5.07
N MET A 318 -2.91 6.83 4.03
CA MET A 318 -2.35 5.70 3.26
C MET A 318 -1.57 4.76 4.17
N MET A 319 -0.69 5.31 5.00
CA MET A 319 0.10 4.53 5.96
C MET A 319 -0.81 3.78 6.96
N VAL A 320 -1.82 4.45 7.53
CA VAL A 320 -2.73 3.83 8.51
C VAL A 320 -3.47 2.64 7.92
N VAL A 321 -4.05 2.77 6.72
CA VAL A 321 -4.80 1.66 6.11
C VAL A 321 -3.88 0.50 5.71
N GLU A 322 -2.67 0.78 5.24
CA GLU A 322 -1.68 -0.25 4.94
C GLU A 322 -1.26 -1.02 6.21
N MET A 323 -1.00 -0.32 7.29
CA MET A 323 -0.71 -0.93 8.60
C MET A 323 -1.84 -1.82 9.08
N ARG A 324 -3.08 -1.33 9.02
CA ARG A 324 -4.26 -2.09 9.44
C ARG A 324 -4.50 -3.34 8.60
N LEU A 325 -4.26 -3.28 7.30
CA LEU A 325 -4.30 -4.46 6.42
C LEU A 325 -3.28 -5.53 6.84
N ASN A 326 -2.25 -5.12 7.57
CA ASN A 326 -1.23 -5.99 8.14
C ASN A 326 -1.41 -6.21 9.67
N ASN A 327 -2.61 -5.94 10.19
CA ASN A 327 -2.99 -6.11 11.60
C ASN A 327 -2.16 -5.29 12.59
N ILE A 328 -1.70 -4.11 12.18
CA ILE A 328 -1.01 -3.14 13.04
C ILE A 328 -1.95 -1.95 13.29
N ALA A 329 -2.28 -1.66 14.55
CA ALA A 329 -2.94 -0.41 14.91
C ALA A 329 -1.91 0.72 14.99
N TYR A 330 -2.20 1.89 14.40
CA TYR A 330 -1.24 3.01 14.40
C TYR A 330 -0.96 3.52 15.82
N THR A 331 -1.95 3.48 16.71
CA THR A 331 -1.79 3.84 18.12
C THR A 331 -0.84 2.89 18.85
N GLU A 332 -0.91 1.59 18.55
CA GLU A 332 0.00 0.59 19.09
C GLU A 332 1.43 0.79 18.60
N LEU A 333 1.60 1.14 17.31
CA LEU A 333 2.92 1.49 16.77
C LEU A 333 3.50 2.70 17.50
N LEU A 334 2.72 3.76 17.70
CA LEU A 334 3.18 4.96 18.42
C LEU A 334 3.60 4.64 19.84
N ASP A 335 2.76 3.92 20.57
CA ASP A 335 3.06 3.50 21.95
C ASP A 335 4.33 2.64 22.01
N THR A 336 4.51 1.76 21.06
CA THR A 336 5.71 0.92 20.95
C THR A 336 6.93 1.75 20.66
N MET A 337 6.87 2.68 19.69
CA MET A 337 7.98 3.56 19.34
C MET A 337 8.38 4.49 20.49
N VAL A 338 7.43 5.02 21.25
CA VAL A 338 7.72 5.86 22.43
C VAL A 338 8.49 5.07 23.49
N LYS A 339 8.12 3.82 23.72
CA LYS A 339 8.72 2.95 24.75
C LYS A 339 10.01 2.25 24.27
N LEU A 340 10.24 2.18 22.96
CA LEU A 340 11.35 1.45 22.35
C LEU A 340 12.71 1.95 22.88
N GLN A 341 13.56 1.01 23.32
CA GLN A 341 14.93 1.27 23.74
C GLN A 341 15.92 0.81 22.64
N TYR A 342 17.16 1.28 22.72
CA TYR A 342 18.18 0.94 21.73
C TYR A 342 18.42 -0.57 21.64
N GLU A 343 18.45 -1.26 22.79
CA GLU A 343 18.66 -2.69 22.87
C GLU A 343 17.55 -3.49 22.19
N ASP A 344 16.29 -3.04 22.33
CA ASP A 344 15.14 -3.65 21.68
C ASP A 344 15.23 -3.47 20.16
N TYR A 345 15.55 -2.26 19.71
CA TYR A 345 15.74 -1.99 18.29
C TYR A 345 16.91 -2.79 17.71
N ALA A 346 18.05 -2.86 18.41
CA ALA A 346 19.21 -3.64 17.99
C ALA A 346 18.87 -5.14 17.85
N ASN A 347 18.03 -5.67 18.75
CA ASN A 347 17.52 -7.03 18.66
C ASN A 347 16.61 -7.21 17.43
N ILE A 348 15.67 -6.29 17.18
CA ILE A 348 14.82 -6.28 15.97
C ILE A 348 15.72 -6.26 14.72
N ALA A 349 16.63 -5.30 14.64
CA ALA A 349 17.53 -5.15 13.50
C ALA A 349 18.40 -6.40 13.27
N SER A 350 18.84 -7.07 14.32
CA SER A 350 19.65 -8.29 14.22
C SER A 350 18.87 -9.46 13.64
N LYS A 351 17.55 -9.55 13.88
CA LYS A 351 16.67 -10.59 13.35
C LYS A 351 16.29 -10.33 11.90
N ILE A 352 16.17 -9.05 11.51
CA ILE A 352 15.81 -8.65 10.15
C ILE A 352 17.03 -8.58 9.23
N ARG A 353 18.27 -8.56 9.79
CA ARG A 353 19.52 -8.53 9.03
C ARG A 353 19.67 -9.75 8.14
N PRO A 354 20.33 -9.53 7.07
CA PRO A 354 19.76 -9.43 5.74
C PRO A 354 19.70 -10.78 5.09
N ILE A 355 18.54 -11.15 4.79
CA ILE A 355 18.32 -11.83 3.55
C ILE A 355 17.92 -10.70 2.59
N VAL A 356 18.82 -9.74 2.48
CA VAL A 356 18.67 -8.67 1.49
C VAL A 356 18.97 -9.28 0.16
N THR A 357 17.93 -9.54 -0.59
CA THR A 357 18.08 -9.69 -2.03
C THR A 357 18.36 -8.29 -2.54
N GLU A 358 19.63 -7.91 -2.64
CA GLU A 358 20.05 -6.65 -3.24
C GLU A 358 19.68 -6.71 -4.72
N ALA A 359 18.56 -6.11 -5.09
CA ALA A 359 18.27 -5.83 -6.47
C ALA A 359 18.77 -4.41 -6.76
N GLN A 360 19.90 -4.30 -7.41
CA GLN A 360 20.40 -3.04 -7.87
C GLN A 360 19.92 -2.79 -9.30
N ILE A 361 19.05 -1.79 -9.46
CA ILE A 361 18.71 -1.25 -10.77
C ILE A 361 19.57 -0.02 -10.96
N VAL A 362 20.66 -0.19 -11.66
CA VAL A 362 21.56 0.92 -12.00
C VAL A 362 21.10 1.52 -13.31
N MET A 363 20.61 2.74 -13.23
CA MET A 363 20.28 3.54 -14.41
C MET A 363 21.34 4.62 -14.54
N ARG A 364 22.33 4.37 -15.38
CA ARG A 364 23.36 5.37 -15.69
C ARG A 364 23.05 6.05 -17.02
N ARG A 365 23.25 7.34 -17.05
CA ARG A 365 23.34 8.12 -18.29
C ARG A 365 24.44 7.61 -19.22
#